data_79e104632334ed72d919f28dbc06aa31
#
_entry.id   79e104632334ed72d919f28dbc06aa31
#
_cell.length_a   1.000
_cell.length_b   1.000
_cell.length_c   1.000
_cell.angle_alpha   90.00
_cell.angle_beta   90.00
_cell.angle_gamma   90.00
#
_symmetry.space_group_name_H-M   'P 1'
#
loop_
_entity.id
_entity.type
_entity.pdbx_description
1 polymer ?
#
loop_
_entity_poly.entity_id
_entity_poly.type
_entity_poly.pdbx_seq_one_letter_code
_entity_poly.pdbx_strand_id
1 'polypeptide(L)'
;MELLQLFLKSIFIDNMVFATFLGMCSYLAVSKKVSTAVGLGAAVIFVMLVTVPLNYLLDQYILRPGALVWLGEEYADYDLSFLTFILFIATIATMVQLVEMIVEKFAPALYNSLGIFLPLIAVNCAILGGSLFMQQKEFANITEATVYGVGSGIGWFLAILAIGAIREKIRYSNVPPAFRGLGMTFILTGLMAIGFMSFGGMLTGGDETPAKKDVVENVAPVIEKESIIEQTIDSTAVEVVKDSVTVIAQN
;
A
#
# COMPACT_ATOMS: atom_id res chain seq x y z
N MET A 1 21.81 -15.68 -1.68
CA MET A 1 21.43 -15.39 -0.29
C MET A 1 20.62 -14.10 -0.22
N GLU A 2 21.04 -13.04 -0.92
CA GLU A 2 20.38 -11.73 -0.89
C GLU A 2 18.92 -11.74 -1.34
N LEU A 3 18.60 -12.43 -2.45
CA LEU A 3 17.22 -12.55 -2.95
C LEU A 3 16.26 -13.23 -1.97
N LEU A 4 16.72 -14.26 -1.26
CA LEU A 4 15.91 -14.94 -0.25
C LEU A 4 15.66 -14.03 0.97
N GLN A 5 16.69 -13.29 1.37
CA GLN A 5 16.59 -12.33 2.46
C GLN A 5 15.64 -11.18 2.08
N LEU A 6 15.74 -10.65 0.85
CA LEU A 6 14.81 -9.66 0.31
C LEU A 6 13.37 -10.18 0.30
N PHE A 7 13.16 -11.42 -0.14
CA PHE A 7 11.86 -12.06 -0.18
C PHE A 7 11.23 -12.19 1.21
N LEU A 8 11.98 -12.72 2.18
CA LEU A 8 11.49 -12.86 3.56
C LEU A 8 11.26 -11.49 4.21
N LYS A 9 12.13 -10.52 3.94
CA LYS A 9 11.97 -9.14 4.42
C LYS A 9 10.69 -8.52 3.88
N SER A 10 10.38 -8.68 2.60
CA SER A 10 9.16 -8.11 1.99
C SER A 10 7.88 -8.77 2.49
N ILE A 11 7.91 -10.04 2.93
CA ILE A 11 6.73 -10.74 3.48
C ILE A 11 6.43 -10.28 4.90
N PHE A 12 7.45 -10.23 5.78
CA PHE A 12 7.26 -10.07 7.21
C PHE A 12 7.54 -8.66 7.72
N ILE A 13 8.65 -8.03 7.29
CA ILE A 13 9.07 -6.72 7.79
C ILE A 13 8.39 -5.60 7.01
N ASP A 14 8.51 -5.63 5.67
CA ASP A 14 7.92 -4.62 4.78
C ASP A 14 6.49 -5.01 4.37
N ASN A 15 5.73 -5.62 5.29
CA ASN A 15 4.35 -6.05 5.01
C ASN A 15 3.46 -4.84 4.76
N MET A 16 2.80 -4.80 3.59
CA MET A 16 1.97 -3.67 3.17
C MET A 16 0.82 -3.34 4.12
N VAL A 17 0.27 -4.34 4.82
CA VAL A 17 -0.84 -4.12 5.77
C VAL A 17 -0.33 -3.67 7.12
N PHE A 18 0.66 -4.38 7.67
CA PHE A 18 1.07 -4.20 9.06
C PHE A 18 2.11 -3.09 9.26
N ALA A 19 2.99 -2.86 8.27
CA ALA A 19 3.99 -1.82 8.35
C ALA A 19 3.49 -0.46 7.85
N THR A 20 2.69 -0.45 6.76
CA THR A 20 2.29 0.80 6.09
C THR A 20 0.79 1.06 6.03
N PHE A 21 -0.02 0.13 6.54
CA PHE A 21 -1.50 0.17 6.50
C PHE A 21 -2.09 0.30 5.10
N LEU A 22 -1.32 -0.03 4.06
CA LEU A 22 -1.78 0.01 2.67
C LEU A 22 -2.65 -1.20 2.33
N GLY A 23 -3.71 -0.96 1.56
CA GLY A 23 -4.66 -2.00 1.18
C GLY A 23 -5.68 -2.35 2.27
N MET A 24 -5.84 -1.50 3.30
CA MET A 24 -6.82 -1.71 4.37
C MET A 24 -8.27 -1.70 3.87
N CYS A 25 -8.58 -0.97 2.80
CA CYS A 25 -9.93 -0.93 2.22
C CYS A 25 -10.38 -2.32 1.76
N SER A 26 -9.60 -2.99 0.94
CA SER A 26 -9.87 -4.35 0.49
C SER A 26 -9.72 -5.39 1.61
N TYR A 27 -8.75 -5.23 2.49
CA TYR A 27 -8.53 -6.06 3.67
C TYR A 27 -9.76 -6.08 4.60
N LEU A 28 -10.35 -4.93 4.91
CA LEU A 28 -11.54 -4.84 5.76
C LEU A 28 -12.81 -5.35 5.07
N ALA A 29 -12.96 -5.06 3.78
CA ALA A 29 -14.15 -5.42 3.01
C ALA A 29 -14.28 -6.94 2.82
N VAL A 30 -13.17 -7.62 2.50
CA VAL A 30 -13.16 -9.01 2.03
C VAL A 30 -12.86 -10.01 3.15
N SER A 31 -12.29 -9.58 4.26
CA SER A 31 -11.93 -10.46 5.38
C SER A 31 -13.10 -11.07 6.17
N LYS A 32 -14.35 -10.91 5.70
CA LYS A 32 -15.56 -11.48 6.35
C LYS A 32 -15.68 -12.99 6.17
N LYS A 33 -15.13 -13.54 5.07
CA LYS A 33 -15.13 -14.97 4.73
C LYS A 33 -13.76 -15.40 4.26
N VAL A 34 -13.21 -16.46 4.83
CA VAL A 34 -11.90 -17.00 4.45
C VAL A 34 -11.85 -17.42 2.99
N SER A 35 -12.90 -18.03 2.45
CA SER A 35 -12.95 -18.46 1.06
C SER A 35 -12.76 -17.29 0.07
N THR A 36 -13.43 -16.16 0.32
CA THR A 36 -13.31 -14.97 -0.52
C THR A 36 -11.94 -14.29 -0.33
N ALA A 37 -11.40 -14.31 0.89
CA ALA A 37 -10.08 -13.77 1.20
C ALA A 37 -8.95 -14.54 0.46
N VAL A 38 -9.05 -15.87 0.39
CA VAL A 38 -8.10 -16.71 -0.37
C VAL A 38 -8.14 -16.39 -1.85
N GLY A 39 -9.33 -16.30 -2.45
CA GLY A 39 -9.47 -15.98 -3.87
C GLY A 39 -8.91 -14.60 -4.24
N LEU A 40 -9.26 -13.58 -3.44
CA LEU A 40 -8.75 -12.23 -3.66
C LEU A 40 -7.24 -12.14 -3.43
N GLY A 41 -6.73 -12.81 -2.40
CA GLY A 41 -5.30 -12.82 -2.09
C GLY A 41 -4.48 -13.45 -3.20
N ALA A 42 -4.93 -14.56 -3.76
CA ALA A 42 -4.30 -15.20 -4.92
C ALA A 42 -4.30 -14.26 -6.15
N ALA A 43 -5.41 -13.57 -6.40
CA ALA A 43 -5.50 -12.59 -7.48
C ALA A 43 -4.53 -11.41 -7.28
N VAL A 44 -4.40 -10.90 -6.06
CA VAL A 44 -3.45 -9.82 -5.73
C VAL A 44 -2.01 -10.25 -5.95
N ILE A 45 -1.63 -11.47 -5.53
CA ILE A 45 -0.27 -12.02 -5.78
C ILE A 45 0.01 -12.05 -7.29
N PHE A 46 -0.95 -12.56 -8.08
CA PHE A 46 -0.80 -12.64 -9.53
C PHE A 46 -0.68 -11.25 -10.17
N VAL A 47 -1.52 -10.31 -9.76
CA VAL A 47 -1.45 -8.93 -10.25
C VAL A 47 -0.11 -8.29 -9.89
N MET A 48 0.38 -8.44 -8.66
CA MET A 48 1.68 -7.89 -8.25
C MET A 48 2.85 -8.53 -8.99
N LEU A 49 2.78 -9.83 -9.28
CA LEU A 49 3.79 -10.54 -10.09
C LEU A 49 3.95 -9.92 -11.49
N VAL A 50 2.86 -9.43 -12.07
CA VAL A 50 2.87 -8.86 -13.43
C VAL A 50 3.11 -7.34 -13.40
N THR A 51 2.42 -6.62 -12.50
CA THR A 51 2.45 -5.14 -12.48
C THR A 51 3.75 -4.56 -11.95
N VAL A 52 4.36 -5.16 -10.92
CA VAL A 52 5.60 -4.61 -10.34
C VAL A 52 6.76 -4.63 -11.34
N PRO A 53 7.09 -5.76 -12.02
CA PRO A 53 8.13 -5.75 -13.03
C PRO A 53 7.79 -4.87 -14.24
N LEU A 54 6.51 -4.76 -14.61
CA LEU A 54 6.10 -3.88 -15.70
C LEU A 54 6.29 -2.40 -15.32
N ASN A 55 5.89 -2.01 -14.11
CA ASN A 55 6.13 -0.67 -13.61
C ASN A 55 7.63 -0.37 -13.44
N TYR A 56 8.45 -1.37 -13.10
CA TYR A 56 9.89 -1.25 -13.08
C TYR A 56 10.46 -0.94 -14.48
N LEU A 57 9.98 -1.62 -15.51
CA LEU A 57 10.39 -1.33 -16.89
C LEU A 57 9.96 0.08 -17.31
N LEU A 58 8.73 0.48 -17.00
CA LEU A 58 8.24 1.84 -17.28
C LEU A 58 9.09 2.91 -16.57
N ASP A 59 9.44 2.68 -15.30
CA ASP A 59 10.30 3.57 -14.55
C ASP A 59 11.68 3.72 -15.21
N GLN A 60 12.32 2.60 -15.55
CA GLN A 60 13.66 2.58 -16.14
C GLN A 60 13.72 3.19 -17.55
N TYR A 61 12.70 2.95 -18.40
CA TYR A 61 12.74 3.32 -19.82
C TYR A 61 12.03 4.63 -20.16
N ILE A 62 11.14 5.13 -19.29
CA ILE A 62 10.30 6.29 -19.59
C ILE A 62 10.42 7.40 -18.54
N LEU A 63 10.41 7.05 -17.25
CA LEU A 63 10.25 8.04 -16.18
C LEU A 63 11.55 8.60 -15.63
N ARG A 64 12.65 7.88 -15.74
CA ARG A 64 13.94 8.37 -15.25
C ARG A 64 14.43 9.54 -16.08
N PRO A 65 15.04 10.57 -15.46
CA PRO A 65 15.69 11.65 -16.17
C PRO A 65 16.76 11.06 -17.14
N GLY A 66 16.68 11.43 -18.42
CA GLY A 66 17.55 10.86 -19.44
C GLY A 66 17.14 9.51 -20.02
N ALA A 67 16.04 8.92 -19.58
CA ALA A 67 15.55 7.66 -20.16
C ALA A 67 15.08 7.83 -21.62
N LEU A 68 14.65 9.04 -22.01
CA LEU A 68 14.17 9.34 -23.36
C LEU A 68 15.28 9.59 -24.41
N VAL A 69 16.55 9.46 -24.07
CA VAL A 69 17.67 9.63 -25.02
C VAL A 69 17.54 8.73 -26.26
N TRP A 70 16.89 7.58 -26.12
CA TRP A 70 16.64 6.68 -27.27
C TRP A 70 15.60 7.24 -28.26
N LEU A 71 14.79 8.23 -27.87
CA LEU A 71 13.80 8.88 -28.71
C LEU A 71 14.37 10.15 -29.40
N GLY A 72 15.45 10.73 -28.86
CA GLY A 72 16.13 11.91 -29.36
C GLY A 72 16.87 12.67 -28.27
N GLU A 73 18.06 13.20 -28.58
CA GLU A 73 18.88 13.97 -27.64
C GLU A 73 18.18 15.25 -27.14
N GLU A 74 17.21 15.76 -27.89
CA GLU A 74 16.43 16.96 -27.56
C GLU A 74 15.43 16.73 -26.41
N TYR A 75 15.11 15.47 -26.09
CA TYR A 75 14.17 15.07 -25.04
C TYR A 75 14.86 14.64 -23.74
N ALA A 76 16.18 14.68 -23.68
CA ALA A 76 16.96 14.26 -22.50
C ALA A 76 16.75 15.14 -21.25
N ASP A 77 16.35 16.40 -21.45
CA ASP A 77 16.18 17.38 -20.38
C ASP A 77 14.78 17.40 -19.75
N TYR A 78 13.85 16.62 -20.29
CA TYR A 78 12.48 16.57 -19.74
C TYR A 78 12.38 15.59 -18.56
N ASP A 79 12.08 16.13 -17.40
CA ASP A 79 11.84 15.34 -16.19
C ASP A 79 10.36 14.97 -16.08
N LEU A 80 10.06 13.68 -16.32
CA LEU A 80 8.70 13.15 -16.31
C LEU A 80 8.33 12.51 -14.95
N SER A 81 9.14 12.69 -13.91
CA SER A 81 8.93 12.07 -12.59
C SER A 81 7.57 12.41 -11.98
N PHE A 82 7.01 13.60 -12.29
CA PHE A 82 5.67 13.98 -11.80
C PHE A 82 4.54 13.12 -12.39
N LEU A 83 4.75 12.48 -13.54
CA LEU A 83 3.80 11.58 -14.19
C LEU A 83 3.85 10.15 -13.65
N THR A 84 4.84 9.81 -12.82
CA THR A 84 5.03 8.45 -12.28
C THR A 84 3.78 7.89 -11.63
N PHE A 85 3.15 8.68 -10.77
CA PHE A 85 1.96 8.27 -10.05
C PHE A 85 0.80 7.93 -10.99
N ILE A 86 0.55 8.78 -11.98
CA ILE A 86 -0.53 8.59 -12.96
C ILE A 86 -0.26 7.39 -13.85
N LEU A 87 0.98 7.23 -14.32
CA LEU A 87 1.37 6.11 -15.16
C LEU A 87 1.27 4.77 -14.42
N PHE A 88 1.70 4.71 -13.17
CA PHE A 88 1.60 3.49 -12.37
C PHE A 88 0.13 3.10 -12.15
N ILE A 89 -0.75 4.05 -11.81
CA ILE A 89 -2.19 3.78 -11.66
C ILE A 89 -2.79 3.29 -12.98
N ALA A 90 -2.47 3.95 -14.10
CA ALA A 90 -2.98 3.55 -15.42
C ALA A 90 -2.53 2.13 -15.80
N THR A 91 -1.27 1.80 -15.55
CA THR A 91 -0.72 0.46 -15.80
C THR A 91 -1.38 -0.60 -14.93
N ILE A 92 -1.54 -0.32 -13.64
CA ILE A 92 -2.22 -1.23 -12.69
C ILE A 92 -3.66 -1.46 -13.13
N ALA A 93 -4.41 -0.39 -13.45
CA ALA A 93 -5.79 -0.50 -13.89
C ALA A 93 -5.92 -1.33 -15.18
N THR A 94 -5.05 -1.11 -16.16
CA THR A 94 -5.03 -1.86 -17.42
C THR A 94 -4.75 -3.35 -17.18
N MET A 95 -3.77 -3.66 -16.33
CA MET A 95 -3.42 -5.06 -16.01
C MET A 95 -4.52 -5.75 -15.22
N VAL A 96 -5.15 -5.08 -14.27
CA VAL A 96 -6.27 -5.64 -13.51
C VAL A 96 -7.46 -5.92 -14.42
N GLN A 97 -7.77 -5.01 -15.36
CA GLN A 97 -8.83 -5.24 -16.34
C GLN A 97 -8.56 -6.46 -17.21
N LEU A 98 -7.30 -6.67 -17.61
CA LEU A 98 -6.90 -7.84 -18.36
C LEU A 98 -7.06 -9.13 -17.53
N VAL A 99 -6.66 -9.10 -16.25
CA VAL A 99 -6.83 -10.21 -15.32
C VAL A 99 -8.31 -10.51 -15.09
N GLU A 100 -9.15 -9.49 -15.00
CA GLU A 100 -10.61 -9.64 -14.86
C GLU A 100 -11.19 -10.42 -16.04
N MET A 101 -10.87 -10.03 -17.28
CA MET A 101 -11.30 -10.74 -18.49
C MET A 101 -10.81 -12.19 -18.53
N ILE A 102 -9.59 -12.46 -18.07
CA ILE A 102 -9.03 -13.81 -17.99
C ILE A 102 -9.80 -14.64 -16.96
N VAL A 103 -10.03 -14.12 -15.77
CA VAL A 103 -10.74 -14.82 -14.69
C VAL A 103 -12.20 -15.09 -15.09
N GLU A 104 -12.88 -14.14 -15.72
CA GLU A 104 -14.24 -14.32 -16.23
C GLU A 104 -14.33 -15.48 -17.20
N LYS A 105 -13.36 -15.60 -18.10
CA LYS A 105 -13.36 -16.66 -19.14
C LYS A 105 -12.96 -18.04 -18.61
N PHE A 106 -11.94 -18.10 -17.75
CA PHE A 106 -11.35 -19.38 -17.30
C PHE A 106 -11.94 -19.91 -15.99
N ALA A 107 -12.46 -19.05 -15.12
CA ALA A 107 -12.96 -19.42 -13.80
C ALA A 107 -14.26 -18.69 -13.44
N PRO A 108 -15.38 -18.96 -14.15
CA PRO A 108 -16.65 -18.26 -13.91
C PRO A 108 -17.21 -18.47 -12.50
N ALA A 109 -16.91 -19.60 -11.86
CA ALA A 109 -17.30 -19.84 -10.47
C ALA A 109 -16.56 -18.91 -9.49
N LEU A 110 -15.28 -18.64 -9.73
CA LEU A 110 -14.48 -17.70 -8.97
C LEU A 110 -14.92 -16.26 -9.25
N TYR A 111 -15.21 -15.94 -10.51
CA TYR A 111 -15.72 -14.63 -10.93
C TYR A 111 -17.04 -14.30 -10.23
N ASN A 112 -18.00 -15.21 -10.17
CA ASN A 112 -19.27 -15.01 -9.46
C ASN A 112 -19.10 -14.81 -7.95
N SER A 113 -18.08 -15.44 -7.37
CA SER A 113 -17.75 -15.28 -5.95
C SER A 113 -17.03 -13.97 -5.63
N LEU A 114 -16.18 -13.51 -6.55
CA LEU A 114 -15.31 -12.33 -6.40
C LEU A 114 -15.82 -11.10 -7.15
N GLY A 115 -16.83 -11.24 -8.04
CA GLY A 115 -17.19 -10.24 -9.06
C GLY A 115 -17.39 -8.81 -8.56
N ILE A 116 -17.94 -8.63 -7.35
CA ILE A 116 -18.08 -7.29 -6.73
C ILE A 116 -16.71 -6.77 -6.22
N PHE A 117 -15.78 -7.66 -5.91
CA PHE A 117 -14.49 -7.32 -5.30
C PHE A 117 -13.35 -7.20 -6.32
N LEU A 118 -13.55 -7.64 -7.58
CA LEU A 118 -12.53 -7.52 -8.62
C LEU A 118 -12.12 -6.07 -8.90
N PRO A 119 -13.05 -5.12 -9.08
CA PRO A 119 -12.69 -3.72 -9.25
C PRO A 119 -11.92 -3.14 -8.05
N LEU A 120 -12.10 -3.73 -6.87
CA LEU A 120 -11.37 -3.33 -5.66
C LEU A 120 -9.86 -3.68 -5.74
N ILE A 121 -9.47 -4.60 -6.61
CA ILE A 121 -8.06 -4.91 -6.87
C ILE A 121 -7.39 -3.76 -7.62
N ALA A 122 -8.07 -3.16 -8.60
CA ALA A 122 -7.54 -2.04 -9.40
C ALA A 122 -7.22 -0.80 -8.54
N VAL A 123 -8.05 -0.53 -7.54
CA VAL A 123 -7.87 0.60 -6.60
C VAL A 123 -7.21 0.18 -5.28
N ASN A 124 -6.56 -0.98 -5.25
CA ASN A 124 -5.89 -1.49 -4.05
C ASN A 124 -4.59 -0.72 -3.80
N CYS A 125 -4.58 0.05 -2.71
CA CYS A 125 -3.42 0.85 -2.30
C CYS A 125 -2.15 0.00 -2.05
N ALA A 126 -2.28 -1.30 -1.74
CA ALA A 126 -1.11 -2.17 -1.57
C ALA A 126 -0.38 -2.42 -2.88
N ILE A 127 -1.09 -2.56 -4.00
CA ILE A 127 -0.49 -2.76 -5.33
C ILE A 127 0.22 -1.49 -5.79
N LEU A 128 -0.44 -0.34 -5.62
CA LEU A 128 0.16 0.95 -5.92
C LEU A 128 1.36 1.21 -5.01
N GLY A 129 1.21 0.98 -3.71
CA GLY A 129 2.29 1.12 -2.74
C GLY A 129 3.48 0.22 -3.04
N GLY A 130 3.25 -1.03 -3.45
CA GLY A 130 4.30 -1.95 -3.90
C GLY A 130 5.10 -1.40 -5.08
N SER A 131 4.43 -0.76 -6.05
CA SER A 131 5.08 -0.12 -7.19
C SER A 131 5.87 1.13 -6.80
N LEU A 132 5.32 1.97 -5.90
CA LEU A 132 6.01 3.16 -5.40
C LEU A 132 7.22 2.83 -4.52
N PHE A 133 7.11 1.84 -3.63
CA PHE A 133 8.24 1.39 -2.83
C PHE A 133 9.31 0.69 -3.67
N MET A 134 8.93 0.00 -4.75
CA MET A 134 9.88 -0.54 -5.71
C MET A 134 10.70 0.59 -6.35
N GLN A 135 10.07 1.69 -6.72
CA GLN A 135 10.75 2.87 -7.26
C GLN A 135 11.68 3.52 -6.22
N GLN A 136 11.20 3.71 -4.98
CA GLN A 136 12.00 4.32 -3.89
C GLN A 136 13.23 3.49 -3.50
N LYS A 137 13.13 2.17 -3.60
CA LYS A 137 14.25 1.27 -3.26
C LYS A 137 15.29 1.14 -4.38
N GLU A 138 15.03 1.72 -5.54
CA GLU A 138 15.95 1.77 -6.69
C GLU A 138 16.65 0.43 -6.99
N PHE A 139 15.87 -0.64 -7.14
CA PHE A 139 16.44 -1.97 -7.42
C PHE A 139 17.30 -1.97 -8.68
N ALA A 140 18.48 -2.62 -8.60
CA ALA A 140 19.40 -2.69 -9.73
C ALA A 140 18.91 -3.63 -10.83
N ASN A 141 18.11 -4.65 -10.48
CA ASN A 141 17.68 -5.70 -11.39
C ASN A 141 16.16 -5.91 -11.35
N ILE A 142 15.59 -6.22 -12.51
CA ILE A 142 14.17 -6.60 -12.65
C ILE A 142 13.82 -7.82 -11.78
N THR A 143 14.77 -8.73 -11.55
CA THR A 143 14.57 -9.91 -10.71
C THR A 143 14.32 -9.54 -9.26
N GLU A 144 15.04 -8.56 -8.72
CA GLU A 144 14.85 -8.06 -7.36
C GLU A 144 13.48 -7.38 -7.21
N ALA A 145 13.09 -6.55 -8.18
CA ALA A 145 11.78 -5.91 -8.22
C ALA A 145 10.65 -6.95 -8.28
N THR A 146 10.81 -8.00 -9.08
CA THR A 146 9.83 -9.09 -9.18
C THR A 146 9.70 -9.86 -7.87
N VAL A 147 10.84 -10.24 -7.27
CA VAL A 147 10.88 -10.96 -5.98
C VAL A 147 10.25 -10.11 -4.88
N TYR A 148 10.53 -8.81 -4.86
CA TYR A 148 9.91 -7.88 -3.94
C TYR A 148 8.39 -7.78 -4.13
N GLY A 149 7.92 -7.68 -5.38
CA GLY A 149 6.49 -7.63 -5.72
C GLY A 149 5.75 -8.89 -5.27
N VAL A 150 6.29 -10.07 -5.58
CA VAL A 150 5.71 -11.34 -5.14
C VAL A 150 5.71 -11.47 -3.62
N GLY A 151 6.82 -11.12 -2.97
CA GLY A 151 6.94 -11.14 -1.51
C GLY A 151 5.91 -10.23 -0.83
N SER A 152 5.75 -9.00 -1.32
CA SER A 152 4.75 -8.05 -0.81
C SER A 152 3.32 -8.56 -1.03
N GLY A 153 3.03 -9.18 -2.18
CA GLY A 153 1.73 -9.82 -2.46
C GLY A 153 1.44 -10.98 -1.51
N ILE A 154 2.41 -11.84 -1.24
CA ILE A 154 2.29 -12.95 -0.28
C ILE A 154 2.11 -12.39 1.14
N GLY A 155 2.85 -11.36 1.54
CA GLY A 155 2.69 -10.69 2.82
C GLY A 155 1.27 -10.15 3.03
N TRP A 156 0.73 -9.48 2.01
CA TRP A 156 -0.66 -8.99 2.01
C TRP A 156 -1.67 -10.15 2.09
N PHE A 157 -1.44 -11.23 1.34
CA PHE A 157 -2.28 -12.44 1.37
C PHE A 157 -2.30 -13.09 2.76
N LEU A 158 -1.13 -13.26 3.39
CA LEU A 158 -1.05 -13.82 4.74
C LEU A 158 -1.81 -12.95 5.75
N ALA A 159 -1.71 -11.64 5.64
CA ALA A 159 -2.42 -10.71 6.51
C ALA A 159 -3.95 -10.87 6.39
N ILE A 160 -4.49 -10.88 5.16
CA ILE A 160 -5.94 -11.01 4.95
C ILE A 160 -6.46 -12.40 5.32
N LEU A 161 -5.68 -13.44 5.11
CA LEU A 161 -6.02 -14.80 5.49
C LEU A 161 -6.10 -14.94 7.02
N ALA A 162 -5.11 -14.42 7.72
CA ALA A 162 -5.04 -14.47 9.19
C ALA A 162 -6.22 -13.72 9.84
N ILE A 163 -6.50 -12.48 9.40
CA ILE A 163 -7.64 -11.74 9.95
C ILE A 163 -8.98 -12.39 9.58
N GLY A 164 -9.09 -12.94 8.35
CA GLY A 164 -10.29 -13.65 7.92
C GLY A 164 -10.60 -14.85 8.82
N ALA A 165 -9.59 -15.67 9.12
CA ALA A 165 -9.71 -16.81 10.02
C ALA A 165 -10.07 -16.39 11.45
N ILE A 166 -9.45 -15.33 11.96
CA ILE A 166 -9.75 -14.80 13.31
C ILE A 166 -11.18 -14.26 13.37
N ARG A 167 -11.61 -13.48 12.37
CA ARG A 167 -12.97 -12.91 12.32
C ARG A 167 -14.05 -13.98 12.20
N GLU A 168 -13.79 -15.03 11.43
CA GLU A 168 -14.72 -16.16 11.32
C GLU A 168 -14.88 -16.88 12.67
N LYS A 169 -13.79 -17.07 13.40
CA LYS A 169 -13.83 -17.68 14.73
C LYS A 169 -14.51 -16.78 15.80
N ILE A 170 -14.24 -15.47 15.77
CA ILE A 170 -14.83 -14.51 16.71
C ILE A 170 -16.34 -14.38 16.51
N ARG A 171 -16.87 -14.65 15.31
CA ARG A 171 -18.30 -14.60 15.04
C ARG A 171 -19.12 -15.54 15.95
N TYR A 172 -18.50 -16.61 16.43
CA TYR A 172 -19.10 -17.57 17.37
C TYR A 172 -18.84 -17.24 18.83
N SER A 173 -18.06 -16.20 19.14
CA SER A 173 -17.73 -15.76 20.49
C SER A 173 -18.69 -14.68 20.97
N ASN A 174 -18.83 -14.59 22.30
CA ASN A 174 -19.70 -13.62 22.97
C ASN A 174 -18.97 -12.27 23.12
N VAL A 175 -18.99 -11.46 22.05
CA VAL A 175 -18.33 -10.14 22.03
C VAL A 175 -19.33 -9.07 22.50
N PRO A 176 -18.95 -8.16 23.42
CA PRO A 176 -19.78 -7.03 23.83
C PRO A 176 -20.22 -6.19 22.61
N PRO A 177 -21.47 -5.69 22.60
CA PRO A 177 -22.01 -4.98 21.42
C PRO A 177 -21.22 -3.73 21.02
N ALA A 178 -20.53 -3.08 21.98
CA ALA A 178 -19.69 -1.91 21.72
C ALA A 178 -18.45 -2.21 20.84
N PHE A 179 -17.94 -3.44 20.88
CA PHE A 179 -16.78 -3.86 20.08
C PHE A 179 -17.13 -4.66 18.84
N ARG A 180 -18.41 -4.94 18.62
CA ARG A 180 -18.84 -5.69 17.42
C ARG A 180 -18.60 -4.88 16.14
N GLY A 181 -17.93 -5.48 15.15
CA GLY A 181 -17.77 -4.93 13.82
C GLY A 181 -16.37 -4.41 13.52
N LEU A 182 -16.28 -3.18 13.02
CA LEU A 182 -15.03 -2.59 12.55
C LEU A 182 -14.00 -2.38 13.66
N GLY A 183 -14.46 -1.95 14.85
CA GLY A 183 -13.57 -1.69 15.99
C GLY A 183 -12.76 -2.92 16.42
N MET A 184 -13.40 -4.08 16.49
CA MET A 184 -12.70 -5.34 16.78
C MET A 184 -11.67 -5.68 15.73
N THR A 185 -11.97 -5.41 14.45
CA THR A 185 -11.03 -5.68 13.36
C THR A 185 -9.78 -4.82 13.46
N PHE A 186 -9.92 -3.54 13.79
CA PHE A 186 -8.78 -2.64 14.00
C PHE A 186 -7.92 -3.05 15.20
N ILE A 187 -8.53 -3.40 16.32
CA ILE A 187 -7.80 -3.87 17.51
C ILE A 187 -7.00 -5.14 17.18
N LEU A 188 -7.63 -6.10 16.50
CA LEU A 188 -6.95 -7.33 16.07
C LEU A 188 -5.82 -7.06 15.09
N THR A 189 -6.03 -6.16 14.13
CA THR A 189 -4.98 -5.77 13.17
C THR A 189 -3.80 -5.13 13.89
N GLY A 190 -4.04 -4.27 14.88
CA GLY A 190 -2.98 -3.68 15.69
C GLY A 190 -2.19 -4.72 16.50
N LEU A 191 -2.88 -5.68 17.12
CA LEU A 191 -2.24 -6.79 17.85
C LEU A 191 -1.41 -7.68 16.90
N MET A 192 -1.93 -7.96 15.70
CA MET A 192 -1.20 -8.72 14.69
C MET A 192 0.03 -7.95 14.18
N ALA A 193 -0.07 -6.64 14.01
CA ALA A 193 1.05 -5.79 13.61
C ALA A 193 2.20 -5.86 14.64
N ILE A 194 1.88 -5.81 15.94
CA ILE A 194 2.88 -5.98 17.01
C ILE A 194 3.54 -7.36 16.92
N GLY A 195 2.75 -8.42 16.67
CA GLY A 195 3.27 -9.76 16.47
C GLY A 195 4.23 -9.88 15.26
N PHE A 196 3.88 -9.24 14.14
CA PHE A 196 4.74 -9.23 12.95
C PHE A 196 6.01 -8.40 13.14
N MET A 197 5.96 -7.32 13.92
CA MET A 197 7.16 -6.54 14.25
C MET A 197 8.21 -7.35 15.02
N SER A 198 7.79 -8.38 15.78
CA SER A 198 8.73 -9.26 16.47
C SER A 198 9.63 -10.06 15.52
N PHE A 199 9.14 -10.37 14.30
CA PHE A 199 9.96 -11.02 13.26
C PHE A 199 11.07 -10.10 12.72
N GLY A 200 10.86 -8.78 12.76
CA GLY A 200 11.87 -7.81 12.34
C GLY A 200 13.16 -7.92 13.15
N GLY A 201 13.05 -8.09 14.48
CA GLY A 201 14.20 -8.27 15.36
C GLY A 201 14.98 -9.57 15.14
N MET A 202 14.32 -10.62 14.64
CA MET A 202 14.96 -11.92 14.38
C MET A 202 15.75 -11.92 13.06
N LEU A 203 15.27 -11.22 12.02
CA LEU A 203 15.89 -11.21 10.69
C LEU A 203 17.02 -10.16 10.56
N THR A 204 16.98 -9.09 11.35
CA THR A 204 17.99 -8.00 11.32
C THR A 204 19.16 -8.20 12.28
N GLY A 205 19.19 -9.29 13.06
CA GLY A 205 20.37 -9.67 13.85
C GLY A 205 20.89 -8.61 14.82
N GLY A 206 20.03 -7.77 15.38
CA GLY A 206 20.41 -6.80 16.42
C GLY A 206 20.93 -5.44 15.95
N ASP A 207 21.06 -5.20 14.65
CA ASP A 207 21.28 -3.85 14.14
C ASP A 207 19.95 -3.08 14.12
N GLU A 208 19.99 -1.86 14.64
CA GLU A 208 18.84 -0.96 14.78
C GLU A 208 18.07 -0.89 13.45
N THR A 209 16.79 -1.24 13.51
CA THR A 209 15.86 -1.36 12.37
C THR A 209 15.90 -0.09 11.51
N PRO A 210 16.40 -0.12 10.26
CA PRO A 210 16.36 1.03 9.36
C PRO A 210 14.94 1.58 9.18
N ALA A 211 13.92 0.72 9.25
CA ALA A 211 12.52 1.13 9.17
C ALA A 211 12.10 2.18 10.22
N LYS A 212 12.76 2.24 11.38
CA LYS A 212 12.48 3.25 12.39
C LYS A 212 13.14 4.59 12.08
N LYS A 213 14.31 4.57 11.41
CA LYS A 213 14.97 5.78 10.92
C LYS A 213 14.22 6.37 9.73
N ASP A 214 13.84 5.53 8.76
CA ASP A 214 13.15 5.98 7.55
C ASP A 214 11.75 6.53 7.85
N VAL A 215 11.02 5.92 8.81
CA VAL A 215 9.71 6.44 9.25
C VAL A 215 9.87 7.73 10.03
N VAL A 216 10.85 7.84 10.92
CA VAL A 216 11.07 9.06 11.71
C VAL A 216 11.61 10.17 10.82
N GLU A 217 12.51 9.89 9.88
CA GLU A 217 13.09 10.86 8.97
C GLU A 217 12.10 11.36 7.91
N ASN A 218 11.19 10.50 7.44
CA ASN A 218 10.15 10.88 6.49
C ASN A 218 8.89 11.48 7.15
N VAL A 219 8.61 11.15 8.41
CA VAL A 219 7.46 11.67 9.15
C VAL A 219 7.80 12.99 9.87
N ALA A 220 9.05 13.20 10.30
CA ALA A 220 9.48 14.44 10.93
C ALA A 220 9.15 15.71 10.11
N PRO A 221 9.48 15.80 8.80
CA PRO A 221 9.15 16.99 8.00
C PRO A 221 7.65 17.14 7.73
N VAL A 222 6.87 16.07 7.80
CA VAL A 222 5.40 16.11 7.64
C VAL A 222 4.75 16.66 8.91
N ILE A 223 5.19 16.21 10.07
CA ILE A 223 4.71 16.71 11.37
C ILE A 223 5.09 18.18 11.54
N GLU A 224 6.30 18.57 11.12
CA GLU A 224 6.76 19.96 11.18
C GLU A 224 5.92 20.87 10.25
N LYS A 225 5.58 20.40 9.05
CA LYS A 225 4.68 21.10 8.13
C LYS A 225 3.23 21.17 8.66
N GLU A 226 2.71 20.10 9.24
CA GLU A 226 1.39 20.11 9.86
C GLU A 226 1.32 21.09 11.04
N SER A 227 2.33 21.12 11.90
CA SER A 227 2.39 22.08 13.01
C SER A 227 2.49 23.53 12.55
N ILE A 228 3.22 23.80 11.46
CA ILE A 228 3.31 25.13 10.84
C ILE A 228 1.95 25.53 10.21
N ILE A 229 1.27 24.61 9.56
CA ILE A 229 -0.06 24.85 8.97
C ILE A 229 -1.08 25.12 10.07
N GLU A 230 -1.07 24.36 11.15
CA GLU A 230 -1.97 24.53 12.29
C GLU A 230 -1.76 25.88 12.99
N GLN A 231 -0.50 26.31 13.20
CA GLN A 231 -0.15 27.62 13.72
C GLN A 231 -0.55 28.76 12.76
N THR A 232 -0.42 28.54 11.45
CA THR A 232 -0.82 29.54 10.44
C THR A 232 -2.33 29.69 10.37
N ILE A 233 -3.08 28.59 10.45
CA ILE A 233 -4.55 28.61 10.46
C ILE A 233 -5.07 29.31 11.72
N ASP A 234 -4.47 29.03 12.88
CA ASP A 234 -4.88 29.62 14.15
C ASP A 234 -4.61 31.12 14.19
N SER A 235 -3.45 31.56 13.69
CA SER A 235 -3.11 33.00 13.58
C SER A 235 -4.03 33.73 12.60
N THR A 236 -4.35 33.11 11.44
CA THR A 236 -5.23 33.71 10.44
C THR A 236 -6.69 33.76 10.94
N ALA A 237 -7.15 32.73 11.65
CA ALA A 237 -8.47 32.71 12.24
C ALA A 237 -8.65 33.80 13.33
N VAL A 238 -7.62 34.00 14.14
CA VAL A 238 -7.61 35.06 15.18
C VAL A 238 -7.65 36.46 14.54
N GLU A 239 -6.94 36.68 13.44
CA GLU A 239 -6.88 37.94 12.72
C GLU A 239 -8.25 38.26 12.06
N VAL A 240 -8.88 37.30 11.41
CA VAL A 240 -10.22 37.40 10.81
C VAL A 240 -11.29 37.69 11.87
N VAL A 241 -11.22 37.06 13.04
CA VAL A 241 -12.15 37.33 14.15
C VAL A 241 -11.95 38.71 14.72
N LYS A 242 -10.70 39.20 14.85
CA LYS A 242 -10.37 40.51 15.34
C LYS A 242 -10.85 41.60 14.41
N ASP A 243 -10.72 41.44 13.10
CA ASP A 243 -11.24 42.36 12.10
C ASP A 243 -12.76 42.38 12.10
N SER A 244 -13.41 41.22 12.23
CA SER A 244 -14.88 41.14 12.31
C SER A 244 -15.44 41.84 13.56
N VAL A 245 -14.77 41.70 14.72
CA VAL A 245 -15.15 42.37 15.97
C VAL A 245 -14.96 43.90 15.88
N THR A 246 -13.90 44.37 15.22
CA THR A 246 -13.66 45.82 15.02
C THR A 246 -14.71 46.44 14.10
N VAL A 247 -15.14 45.77 13.07
CA VAL A 247 -16.22 46.22 12.17
C VAL A 247 -17.58 46.31 12.90
N ILE A 248 -17.85 45.35 13.80
CA ILE A 248 -19.10 45.37 14.58
C ILE A 248 -19.08 46.44 15.67
N ALA A 249 -17.92 46.81 16.20
CA ALA A 249 -17.79 47.84 17.24
C ALA A 249 -17.84 49.31 16.68
N GLN A 250 -17.74 49.45 15.37
CA GLN A 250 -17.81 50.75 14.67
C GLN A 250 -19.20 51.08 14.09
N ASN A 251 -20.17 50.16 14.16
CA ASN A 251 -21.57 50.36 13.82
C ASN A 251 -22.46 50.37 15.05
#